data_e7bfc73993b64d4caa3d5ec80c793375
#
_entry.id   e7bfc73993b64d4caa3d5ec80c793375
#
_cell.length_a   1.000
_cell.length_b   1.000
_cell.length_c   1.000
_cell.angle_alpha   90.00
_cell.angle_beta   90.00
_cell.angle_gamma   90.00
#
_symmetry.space_group_name_H-M   'P 1'
#
loop_
_entity.id
_entity.type
_entity.pdbx_description
1 polymer ?
#
loop_
_entity_poly.entity_id
_entity_poly.type
_entity_poly.pdbx_seq_one_letter_code
_entity_poly.pdbx_strand_id
1 'polypeptide(L)' 'MTVYVLTVDNKVVGVYDEYTKAYDIGCSKYDGDFDIDEFEVE' A
#
# COMPACT_ATOMS: atom_id res chain seq x y z
N MET A 1 -4.90 -1.44 15.55
CA MET A 1 -4.84 -2.11 14.25
C MET A 1 -4.20 -1.18 13.23
N THR A 2 -3.19 -1.66 12.54
CA THR A 2 -2.47 -0.84 11.56
C THR A 2 -2.83 -1.28 10.15
N VAL A 3 -3.07 -0.32 9.27
CA VAL A 3 -3.32 -0.61 7.87
C VAL A 3 -2.30 0.13 7.00
N TYR A 4 -2.06 -0.41 5.84
CA TYR A 4 -1.11 0.14 4.88
C TYR A 4 -1.85 0.48 3.60
N VAL A 5 -1.81 1.75 3.23
CA VAL A 5 -2.54 2.25 2.06
C VAL A 5 -1.56 2.37 0.90
N LEU A 6 -1.83 1.62 -0.14
CA LEU A 6 -1.02 1.64 -1.36
C LEU A 6 -1.57 2.70 -2.30
N THR A 7 -0.72 3.64 -2.67
CA THR A 7 -1.10 4.72 -3.59
C THR A 7 -0.19 4.72 -4.81
N VAL A 8 -0.78 5.00 -5.94
CA VAL A 8 -0.06 5.16 -7.21
C VAL A 8 -0.60 6.42 -7.86
N ASP A 9 0.29 7.33 -8.20
CA ASP A 9 -0.08 8.57 -8.90
C ASP A 9 -1.12 9.38 -8.11
N ASN A 10 -0.97 9.42 -6.78
CA ASN A 10 -1.87 10.09 -5.84
C ASN A 10 -3.27 9.46 -5.76
N LYS A 11 -3.41 8.22 -6.20
CA LYS A 11 -4.68 7.50 -6.12
C LYS A 11 -4.52 6.27 -5.25
N VAL A 12 -5.47 6.05 -4.36
CA VAL A 12 -5.48 4.84 -3.52
C VAL A 12 -5.88 3.66 -4.41
N VAL A 13 -4.99 2.68 -4.49
CA VAL A 13 -5.24 1.48 -5.28
C VAL A 13 -5.44 0.24 -4.43
N GLY A 14 -5.17 0.32 -3.14
CA GLY A 14 -5.42 -0.79 -2.23
C GLY A 14 -5.15 -0.45 -0.79
N VAL A 15 -5.73 -1.22 0.11
CA VAL A 15 -5.50 -1.12 1.56
C VAL A 15 -5.22 -2.52 2.08
N TYR A 16 -4.15 -2.65 2.84
CA TYR A 16 -3.68 -3.96 3.31
C TYR A 16 -3.40 -3.92 4.80
N ASP A 17 -3.50 -5.06 5.45
CA ASP A 17 -3.22 -5.20 6.88
C ASP A 17 -1.74 -5.51 7.18
N GLU A 18 -0.96 -5.80 6.15
CA GLU A 18 0.47 -6.07 6.29
C GLU A 18 1.27 -5.28 5.25
N TYR A 19 2.38 -4.72 5.69
CA TYR A 19 3.28 -3.97 4.82
C TYR A 19 3.78 -4.82 3.66
N THR A 20 4.16 -6.06 3.95
CA THR A 20 4.70 -6.97 2.93
C THR A 20 3.70 -7.25 1.81
N LYS A 21 2.41 -7.31 2.14
CA LYS A 21 1.37 -7.51 1.14
C LYS A 21 1.27 -6.31 0.20
N ALA A 22 1.24 -5.10 0.79
CA ALA A 22 1.18 -3.88 0.00
C ALA A 22 2.40 -3.75 -0.90
N TYR A 23 3.58 -4.02 -0.35
CA TYR A 23 4.83 -3.95 -1.09
C TYR A 23 4.86 -4.93 -2.25
N ASP A 24 4.44 -6.17 -1.99
CA ASP A 24 4.43 -7.22 -3.01
C ASP A 24 3.51 -6.87 -4.18
N ILE A 25 2.31 -6.39 -3.87
CA ILE A 25 1.35 -5.95 -4.89
C ILE A 25 1.91 -4.77 -5.69
N GLY A 26 2.52 -3.81 -4.99
CA GLY A 26 3.12 -2.65 -5.64
C GLY A 26 4.20 -3.05 -6.63
N CYS A 27 5.08 -3.95 -6.22
CA CYS A 27 6.15 -4.44 -7.09
C CYS A 27 5.62 -5.22 -8.28
N SER A 28 4.59 -6.05 -8.04
CA SER A 28 4.01 -6.89 -9.10
C SER A 28 3.21 -6.12 -10.13
N LYS A 29 2.40 -5.17 -9.67
CA LYS A 29 1.46 -4.48 -10.56
C LYS A 29 1.94 -3.12 -11.02
N TYR A 30 2.75 -2.45 -10.21
CA TYR A 30 3.11 -1.05 -10.47
C TYR A 30 4.61 -0.82 -10.64
N ASP A 31 5.35 -1.91 -10.69
CA ASP A 31 6.79 -1.90 -11.02
C ASP A 31 7.61 -0.95 -10.15
N GLY A 32 7.23 -0.85 -8.87
CA GLY A 32 7.94 0.00 -7.93
C GLY A 32 7.52 1.46 -7.92
N ASP A 33 6.63 1.85 -8.82
CA ASP A 33 6.14 3.23 -8.91
C ASP A 33 4.91 3.41 -8.03
N PHE A 34 5.13 3.34 -6.71
CA PHE A 34 4.04 3.39 -5.72
C PHE A 34 4.55 3.94 -4.41
N ASP A 35 3.60 4.34 -3.56
CA ASP A 35 3.87 4.76 -2.18
C ASP A 35 2.99 3.95 -1.22
N ILE A 36 3.52 3.71 -0.02
CA ILE A 36 2.79 3.02 1.02
C ILE A 36 2.74 3.93 2.25
N ASP A 37 1.53 4.21 2.71
CA ASP A 37 1.30 5.01 3.92
C ASP A 37 0.74 4.12 5.03
N GLU A 38 1.25 4.33 6.23
CA GLU A 38 0.82 3.58 7.41
C GLU A 38 -0.20 4.40 8.18
N PHE A 39 -1.33 3.78 8.53
CA PHE A 39 -2.38 4.41 9.35
C PHE A 39 -2.76 3.50 10.49
N GLU A 40 -2.93 4.10 11.66
CA GLU A 40 -3.40 3.39 12.84
C GLU A 40 -4.92 3.49 12.90
N VAL A 41 -5.58 2.35 12.99
CA VAL A 41 -7.04 2.27 13.08
C VAL A 41 -7.41 1.76 14.48
N GLU A 42 -8.26 2.50 15.18
CA GLU A 42 -8.71 2.12 16.50
C GLU A 42 -9.89 1.17 16.48
#